data_204b1a697986b97fad61e5bbde9cccfa
#
_entry.id   204b1a697986b97fad61e5bbde9cccfa
#
_cell.length_a   1.000
_cell.length_b   1.000
_cell.length_c   1.000
_cell.angle_alpha   90.00
_cell.angle_beta   90.00
_cell.angle_gamma   90.00
#
_symmetry.space_group_name_H-M   'P 1'
#
loop_
_entity.id
_entity.type
_entity.pdbx_description
1 polymer ?
#
loop_
_entity_poly.entity_id
_entity_poly.type
_entity_poly.pdbx_seq_one_letter_code
_entity_poly.pdbx_strand_id
1 'polypeptide(L)'
;MKITELKNNVAVQIDDFDIRDITPENAKKINDITKDRTIVVIKRQDRTPANFVKFVKHLGPIANWTQFNFDPITGEEIYKPTDEDGFIEPSDWPNPNTYPVQRVAHKQIDGKRTGIFGSGVLDWHANLNGPTRADAVALQGWTNCEGTSTTWLNTTKVYDDMPQELLDRCQNIHAEYEYAPEVWAKGLPEAQLNRMMTNKSKYKMWLIQKNIAGKTGIYFYTNNKCKIITDDKKLYNDLYDFMFQDRYMYQHFYEIGDIVLSDQVLSLHKRDQNDPKLLEERVLHRITYKLSNIDKLPWVAEYNKGCTSEKV
;
A
#
# COMPACT_ATOMS: atom_id res chain seq x y z
N MET A 1 -22.30 -11.00 -4.45
CA MET A 1 -21.54 -9.78 -4.21
C MET A 1 -22.40 -8.57 -4.51
N LYS A 2 -22.69 -7.78 -3.50
CA LYS A 2 -23.37 -6.49 -3.58
C LYS A 2 -22.32 -5.40 -3.34
N ILE A 3 -22.40 -4.28 -4.02
CA ILE A 3 -21.50 -3.14 -3.87
C ILE A 3 -22.21 -2.04 -3.13
N THR A 4 -21.61 -1.55 -2.05
CA THR A 4 -22.13 -0.43 -1.25
C THR A 4 -21.11 0.71 -1.29
N GLU A 5 -21.56 1.91 -1.63
CA GLU A 5 -20.72 3.11 -1.63
C GLU A 5 -20.37 3.54 -0.21
N LEU A 6 -19.10 3.89 0.00
CA LEU A 6 -18.59 4.39 1.26
C LEU A 6 -18.13 5.84 1.11
N LYS A 7 -18.36 6.65 2.15
CA LYS A 7 -17.95 8.05 2.29
C LYS A 7 -17.82 8.81 0.95
N ASN A 8 -18.92 9.40 0.49
CA ASN A 8 -18.95 10.23 -0.73
C ASN A 8 -18.36 9.54 -1.98
N ASN A 9 -18.52 8.23 -2.10
CA ASN A 9 -17.98 7.41 -3.19
C ASN A 9 -16.43 7.41 -3.27
N VAL A 10 -15.73 7.65 -2.17
CA VAL A 10 -14.25 7.57 -2.11
C VAL A 10 -13.79 6.14 -2.11
N ALA A 11 -14.55 5.25 -1.48
CA ALA A 11 -14.31 3.82 -1.43
C ALA A 11 -15.61 3.05 -1.65
N VAL A 12 -15.52 1.74 -1.83
CA VAL A 12 -16.67 0.84 -1.89
C VAL A 12 -16.50 -0.34 -0.96
N GLN A 13 -17.62 -0.90 -0.49
CA GLN A 13 -17.64 -2.16 0.23
C GLN A 13 -18.27 -3.25 -0.66
N ILE A 14 -17.67 -4.41 -0.64
CA ILE A 14 -18.24 -5.64 -1.20
C ILE A 14 -18.89 -6.42 -0.08
N ASP A 15 -20.21 -6.58 -0.19
CA ASP A 15 -21.02 -7.38 0.71
C ASP A 15 -21.34 -8.75 0.08
N ASP A 16 -21.82 -9.69 0.91
CA ASP A 16 -22.25 -11.03 0.48
C ASP A 16 -21.13 -11.79 -0.27
N PHE A 17 -19.92 -11.75 0.27
CA PHE A 17 -18.77 -12.46 -0.26
C PHE A 17 -17.91 -13.02 0.86
N ASP A 18 -17.43 -14.26 0.68
CA ASP A 18 -16.46 -14.91 1.56
C ASP A 18 -15.21 -15.25 0.75
N ILE A 19 -14.03 -14.89 1.25
CA ILE A 19 -12.76 -15.15 0.55
C ILE A 19 -12.47 -16.63 0.36
N ARG A 20 -13.06 -17.52 1.19
CA ARG A 20 -12.94 -18.98 1.05
C ARG A 20 -13.55 -19.48 -0.26
N ASP A 21 -14.58 -18.78 -0.75
CA ASP A 21 -15.33 -19.10 -1.97
C ASP A 21 -14.75 -18.42 -3.22
N ILE A 22 -13.50 -17.97 -3.16
CA ILE A 22 -12.86 -17.29 -4.30
C ILE A 22 -12.75 -18.23 -5.51
N THR A 23 -13.25 -17.75 -6.63
CA THR A 23 -13.14 -18.36 -7.94
C THR A 23 -12.48 -17.40 -8.93
N PRO A 24 -11.97 -17.87 -10.08
CA PRO A 24 -11.44 -16.96 -11.11
C PRO A 24 -12.45 -15.90 -11.56
N GLU A 25 -13.74 -16.24 -11.62
CA GLU A 25 -14.80 -15.30 -11.98
C GLU A 25 -14.97 -14.21 -10.92
N ASN A 26 -15.05 -14.59 -9.65
CA ASN A 26 -15.18 -13.66 -8.54
C ASN A 26 -13.93 -12.78 -8.42
N ALA A 27 -12.75 -13.35 -8.61
CA ALA A 27 -11.49 -12.62 -8.61
C ALA A 27 -11.46 -11.56 -9.72
N LYS A 28 -11.90 -11.91 -10.93
CA LYS A 28 -12.01 -10.93 -12.04
C LYS A 28 -12.95 -9.79 -11.66
N LYS A 29 -14.13 -10.07 -11.11
CA LYS A 29 -15.10 -9.04 -10.68
C LYS A 29 -14.49 -8.12 -9.62
N ILE A 30 -13.83 -8.68 -8.60
CA ILE A 30 -13.17 -7.90 -7.54
C ILE A 30 -12.06 -7.02 -8.12
N ASN A 31 -11.25 -7.56 -9.03
CA ASN A 31 -10.21 -6.80 -9.70
C ASN A 31 -10.77 -5.65 -10.57
N ASP A 32 -11.85 -5.91 -11.30
CA ASP A 32 -12.50 -4.87 -12.12
C ASP A 32 -13.07 -3.75 -11.23
N ILE A 33 -13.68 -4.12 -10.08
CA ILE A 33 -14.12 -3.17 -9.07
C ILE A 33 -12.93 -2.38 -8.50
N THR A 34 -11.82 -3.05 -8.14
CA THR A 34 -10.64 -2.39 -7.58
C THR A 34 -10.02 -1.41 -8.56
N LYS A 35 -9.93 -1.77 -9.84
CA LYS A 35 -9.41 -0.88 -10.91
C LYS A 35 -10.31 0.32 -11.16
N ASP A 36 -11.63 0.15 -11.03
CA ASP A 36 -12.61 1.23 -11.26
C ASP A 36 -12.76 2.13 -10.03
N ARG A 37 -12.76 1.54 -8.83
CA ARG A 37 -13.13 2.22 -7.58
C ARG A 37 -11.93 2.53 -6.68
N THR A 38 -10.76 2.02 -7.02
CA THR A 38 -9.47 2.31 -6.37
C THR A 38 -9.32 1.73 -4.95
N ILE A 39 -10.33 1.86 -4.09
CA ILE A 39 -10.32 1.41 -2.69
C ILE A 39 -11.54 0.55 -2.44
N VAL A 40 -11.31 -0.71 -2.06
CA VAL A 40 -12.36 -1.72 -1.85
C VAL A 40 -12.23 -2.35 -0.48
N VAL A 41 -13.32 -2.38 0.27
CA VAL A 41 -13.41 -3.00 1.59
C VAL A 41 -14.21 -4.29 1.49
N ILE A 42 -13.73 -5.37 2.12
CA ILE A 42 -14.46 -6.62 2.30
C ILE A 42 -14.47 -6.91 3.80
N LYS A 43 -15.67 -6.91 4.41
CA LYS A 43 -15.81 -6.96 5.86
C LYS A 43 -15.74 -8.38 6.42
N ARG A 44 -15.10 -8.54 7.58
CA ARG A 44 -15.23 -9.70 8.49
C ARG A 44 -14.96 -11.05 7.83
N GLN A 45 -13.91 -11.11 7.03
CA GLN A 45 -13.52 -12.30 6.31
C GLN A 45 -12.76 -13.30 7.21
N ASP A 46 -12.67 -14.53 6.74
CA ASP A 46 -11.79 -15.51 7.34
C ASP A 46 -10.35 -14.96 7.39
N ARG A 47 -9.70 -15.12 8.54
CA ARG A 47 -8.36 -14.57 8.77
C ARG A 47 -7.25 -15.60 8.67
N THR A 48 -7.57 -16.84 8.33
CA THR A 48 -6.56 -17.89 8.14
C THR A 48 -5.57 -17.44 7.05
N PRO A 49 -4.26 -17.38 7.33
CA PRO A 49 -3.28 -16.93 6.35
C PRO A 49 -3.35 -17.68 5.02
N ALA A 50 -3.63 -18.99 5.05
CA ALA A 50 -3.84 -19.81 3.85
C ALA A 50 -4.96 -19.25 2.97
N ASN A 51 -6.11 -18.94 3.56
CA ASN A 51 -7.26 -18.41 2.81
C ASN A 51 -6.98 -17.01 2.30
N PHE A 52 -6.30 -16.17 3.08
CA PHE A 52 -5.90 -14.83 2.64
C PHE A 52 -4.91 -14.88 1.46
N VAL A 53 -3.88 -15.76 1.54
CA VAL A 53 -2.94 -15.98 0.44
C VAL A 53 -3.62 -16.54 -0.80
N LYS A 54 -4.49 -17.56 -0.63
CA LYS A 54 -5.28 -18.14 -1.73
C LYS A 54 -6.12 -17.07 -2.40
N PHE A 55 -6.81 -16.25 -1.62
CA PHE A 55 -7.62 -15.14 -2.12
C PHE A 55 -6.78 -14.18 -2.97
N VAL A 56 -5.66 -13.67 -2.43
CA VAL A 56 -4.82 -12.71 -3.15
C VAL A 56 -4.16 -13.31 -4.38
N LYS A 57 -3.76 -14.60 -4.34
CA LYS A 57 -3.23 -15.31 -5.53
C LYS A 57 -4.23 -15.35 -6.69
N HIS A 58 -5.53 -15.43 -6.41
CA HIS A 58 -6.56 -15.37 -7.46
C HIS A 58 -6.72 -13.95 -8.01
N LEU A 59 -6.48 -12.92 -7.19
CA LEU A 59 -6.50 -11.53 -7.66
C LEU A 59 -5.29 -11.22 -8.57
N GLY A 60 -4.12 -11.79 -8.29
CA GLY A 60 -2.93 -11.59 -9.10
C GLY A 60 -1.65 -12.17 -8.51
N PRO A 61 -0.56 -12.16 -9.28
CA PRO A 61 0.74 -12.62 -8.81
C PRO A 61 1.20 -11.82 -7.58
N ILE A 62 1.63 -12.53 -6.55
CA ILE A 62 2.22 -11.88 -5.37
C ILE A 62 3.55 -11.24 -5.75
N ALA A 63 3.68 -9.96 -5.43
CA ALA A 63 4.82 -9.15 -5.84
C ALA A 63 6.00 -9.21 -4.86
N ASN A 64 5.72 -9.49 -3.60
CA ASN A 64 6.76 -9.48 -2.57
C ASN A 64 6.70 -10.75 -1.73
N TRP A 65 7.80 -11.50 -1.76
CA TRP A 65 8.04 -12.68 -0.94
C TRP A 65 9.16 -12.35 0.03
N THR A 66 8.87 -12.27 1.32
CA THR A 66 9.85 -11.97 2.35
C THR A 66 10.48 -13.24 2.88
N GLN A 67 11.74 -13.16 3.26
CA GLN A 67 12.36 -14.23 4.03
C GLN A 67 11.70 -14.34 5.40
N PHE A 68 11.53 -15.56 5.86
CA PHE A 68 11.18 -15.79 7.25
C PHE A 68 12.21 -15.16 8.18
N ASN A 69 11.75 -14.64 9.28
CA ASN A 69 12.54 -14.17 10.38
C ASN A 69 13.37 -12.91 10.11
N PHE A 70 13.29 -12.29 8.94
CA PHE A 70 14.06 -11.10 8.64
C PHE A 70 13.15 -9.99 8.12
N ASP A 71 13.33 -8.80 8.68
CA ASP A 71 12.74 -7.60 8.12
C ASP A 71 13.41 -7.30 6.77
N PRO A 72 12.64 -7.25 5.68
CA PRO A 72 13.21 -7.06 4.34
C PRO A 72 13.84 -5.67 4.14
N ILE A 73 13.52 -4.70 5.01
CA ILE A 73 14.03 -3.33 4.95
C ILE A 73 15.28 -3.18 5.80
N THR A 74 15.23 -3.64 7.05
CA THR A 74 16.33 -3.48 8.00
C THR A 74 17.28 -4.68 8.04
N GLY A 75 16.86 -5.83 7.53
CA GLY A 75 17.62 -7.10 7.60
C GLY A 75 17.75 -7.66 9.03
N GLU A 76 17.01 -7.12 9.99
CA GLU A 76 17.01 -7.62 11.35
C GLU A 76 16.15 -8.86 11.49
N GLU A 77 16.55 -9.73 12.43
CA GLU A 77 15.73 -10.88 12.77
C GLU A 77 14.41 -10.45 13.41
N ILE A 78 13.31 -10.97 12.87
CA ILE A 78 11.97 -10.82 13.43
C ILE A 78 11.48 -12.17 13.95
N TYR A 79 10.45 -12.14 14.81
CA TYR A 79 9.82 -13.34 15.31
C TYR A 79 9.26 -14.19 14.16
N LYS A 80 9.60 -15.47 14.14
CA LYS A 80 9.01 -16.43 13.20
C LYS A 80 7.61 -16.83 13.67
N PRO A 81 6.55 -16.60 12.86
CA PRO A 81 5.23 -17.09 13.20
C PRO A 81 5.21 -18.61 13.40
N THR A 82 4.38 -19.10 14.30
CA THR A 82 4.18 -20.51 14.61
C THR A 82 2.83 -20.99 14.08
N ASP A 83 2.56 -22.29 14.19
CA ASP A 83 1.26 -22.88 13.86
C ASP A 83 0.13 -22.29 14.72
N GLU A 84 0.42 -21.89 15.95
CA GLU A 84 -0.52 -21.20 16.84
C GLU A 84 -0.94 -19.83 16.29
N ASP A 85 -0.07 -19.18 15.51
CA ASP A 85 -0.37 -17.96 14.77
C ASP A 85 -1.20 -18.23 13.50
N GLY A 86 -1.60 -19.47 13.22
CA GLY A 86 -2.30 -19.87 12.01
C GLY A 86 -1.39 -19.87 10.78
N PHE A 87 -0.14 -20.24 10.95
CA PHE A 87 0.87 -20.21 9.91
C PHE A 87 0.66 -21.30 8.86
N ILE A 88 0.95 -21.00 7.60
CA ILE A 88 0.82 -21.94 6.48
C ILE A 88 2.12 -22.70 6.30
N GLU A 89 2.03 -24.02 6.12
CA GLU A 89 3.14 -24.82 5.66
C GLU A 89 3.73 -24.28 4.34
N PRO A 90 5.05 -24.13 4.25
CA PRO A 90 5.71 -23.58 3.06
C PRO A 90 5.65 -24.46 1.80
N SER A 91 5.09 -25.65 1.89
CA SER A 91 5.13 -26.67 0.82
C SER A 91 4.58 -26.19 -0.53
N ASP A 92 3.63 -25.27 -0.51
CA ASP A 92 3.02 -24.74 -1.74
C ASP A 92 3.69 -23.44 -2.25
N TRP A 93 4.81 -23.04 -1.67
CA TRP A 93 5.44 -21.77 -1.99
C TRP A 93 6.62 -21.94 -2.94
N PRO A 94 6.89 -20.94 -3.80
CA PRO A 94 8.01 -21.01 -4.75
C PRO A 94 9.37 -21.18 -4.07
N ASN A 95 9.50 -20.67 -2.85
CA ASN A 95 10.69 -20.80 -2.03
C ASN A 95 10.27 -21.06 -0.58
N PRO A 96 10.62 -22.21 0.01
CA PRO A 96 10.23 -22.58 1.37
C PRO A 96 10.80 -21.65 2.46
N ASN A 97 11.80 -20.82 2.13
CA ASN A 97 12.36 -19.84 3.05
C ASN A 97 11.71 -18.46 2.94
N THR A 98 10.63 -18.33 2.17
CA THR A 98 9.95 -17.05 1.98
C THR A 98 8.48 -17.12 2.39
N TYR A 99 7.91 -15.99 2.72
CA TYR A 99 6.53 -15.86 3.18
C TYR A 99 5.84 -14.67 2.47
N PRO A 100 4.65 -14.88 1.89
CA PRO A 100 3.99 -13.83 1.13
C PRO A 100 3.26 -12.80 2.00
N VAL A 101 2.93 -13.15 3.24
CA VAL A 101 2.22 -12.27 4.17
C VAL A 101 3.20 -11.51 5.04
N GLN A 102 3.19 -10.21 4.92
CA GLN A 102 3.97 -9.33 5.79
C GLN A 102 3.11 -8.91 6.99
N ARG A 103 3.60 -9.15 8.19
CA ARG A 103 2.95 -8.65 9.41
C ARG A 103 3.30 -7.18 9.61
N VAL A 104 2.29 -6.34 9.72
CA VAL A 104 2.44 -4.93 10.10
C VAL A 104 2.11 -4.84 11.58
N ALA A 105 3.13 -4.87 12.44
CA ALA A 105 2.98 -5.00 13.87
C ALA A 105 4.10 -4.27 14.64
N HIS A 106 3.77 -3.73 15.80
CA HIS A 106 4.72 -3.15 16.75
C HIS A 106 5.14 -4.17 17.85
N LYS A 107 4.27 -5.16 18.08
CA LYS A 107 4.45 -6.18 19.12
C LYS A 107 5.82 -6.83 19.07
N GLN A 108 6.41 -7.02 20.25
CA GLN A 108 7.64 -7.78 20.42
C GLN A 108 7.36 -9.06 21.22
N ILE A 109 8.06 -10.13 20.90
CA ILE A 109 8.09 -11.39 21.63
C ILE A 109 9.56 -11.72 21.88
N ASP A 110 9.94 -11.94 23.14
CA ASP A 110 11.33 -12.23 23.54
C ASP A 110 12.33 -11.18 23.00
N GLY A 111 11.91 -9.90 22.99
CA GLY A 111 12.73 -8.80 22.49
C GLY A 111 12.85 -8.71 20.97
N LYS A 112 12.25 -9.63 20.20
CA LYS A 112 12.22 -9.62 18.75
C LYS A 112 10.92 -8.98 18.25
N ARG A 113 11.01 -8.15 17.22
CA ARG A 113 9.83 -7.62 16.55
C ARG A 113 9.06 -8.75 15.86
N THR A 114 7.74 -8.66 15.87
CA THR A 114 6.87 -9.65 15.22
C THR A 114 6.43 -9.21 13.81
N GLY A 115 6.82 -8.02 13.38
CA GLY A 115 6.42 -7.50 12.07
C GLY A 115 7.23 -6.28 11.64
N ILE A 116 6.90 -5.78 10.46
CA ILE A 116 7.48 -4.59 9.84
C ILE A 116 6.60 -3.37 10.09
N PHE A 117 7.16 -2.17 9.92
CA PHE A 117 6.44 -0.89 10.09
C PHE A 117 5.71 -0.74 11.44
N GLY A 118 6.24 -1.35 12.49
CA GLY A 118 5.62 -1.33 13.82
C GLY A 118 5.57 0.07 14.44
N SER A 119 6.62 0.87 14.26
CA SER A 119 6.78 2.21 14.84
C SER A 119 7.10 3.24 13.75
N GLY A 120 7.13 4.51 14.15
CA GLY A 120 7.42 5.63 13.27
C GLY A 120 6.17 6.19 12.56
N VAL A 121 6.34 7.35 11.93
CA VAL A 121 5.30 8.01 11.15
C VAL A 121 5.27 7.40 9.77
N LEU A 122 4.11 6.94 9.33
CA LEU A 122 3.85 6.56 7.94
C LEU A 122 2.86 7.56 7.36
N ASP A 123 3.39 8.66 6.83
CA ASP A 123 2.60 9.67 6.15
C ASP A 123 2.18 9.19 4.75
N TRP A 124 1.52 10.04 3.98
CA TRP A 124 0.98 9.71 2.67
C TRP A 124 2.01 9.06 1.76
N HIS A 125 1.72 7.84 1.32
CA HIS A 125 2.59 7.05 0.44
C HIS A 125 1.79 6.03 -0.38
N ALA A 126 2.46 5.46 -1.38
CA ALA A 126 2.03 4.28 -2.10
C ALA A 126 3.14 3.22 -2.08
N ASN A 127 2.77 1.96 -2.28
CA ASN A 127 3.74 0.85 -2.35
C ASN A 127 4.21 0.54 -3.79
N LEU A 128 3.85 1.37 -4.75
CA LEU A 128 4.20 1.21 -6.16
C LEU A 128 5.67 1.48 -6.45
N ASN A 129 6.33 2.23 -5.57
CA ASN A 129 7.71 2.65 -5.73
C ASN A 129 8.70 1.48 -5.59
N GLY A 130 9.79 1.59 -6.32
CA GLY A 130 10.91 0.65 -6.24
C GLY A 130 10.75 -0.58 -7.15
N PRO A 131 11.66 -1.55 -7.01
CA PRO A 131 11.80 -2.65 -7.96
C PRO A 131 10.63 -3.65 -7.98
N THR A 132 9.84 -3.72 -6.92
CA THR A 132 8.74 -4.69 -6.82
C THR A 132 7.54 -4.32 -7.68
N ARG A 133 7.34 -3.03 -7.95
CA ARG A 133 6.22 -2.51 -8.76
C ARG A 133 4.88 -3.16 -8.45
N ALA A 134 4.60 -3.32 -7.17
CA ALA A 134 3.31 -3.82 -6.72
C ALA A 134 2.27 -2.73 -6.94
N ASP A 135 1.41 -2.92 -7.92
CA ASP A 135 0.34 -1.97 -8.23
C ASP A 135 -0.94 -2.20 -7.43
N ALA A 136 -0.91 -3.16 -6.50
CA ALA A 136 -1.99 -3.37 -5.55
C ALA A 136 -1.50 -3.88 -4.19
N VAL A 137 -2.27 -3.55 -3.17
CA VAL A 137 -2.07 -3.99 -1.79
C VAL A 137 -3.37 -4.51 -1.22
N ALA A 138 -3.28 -5.63 -0.50
CA ALA A 138 -4.30 -6.15 0.38
C ALA A 138 -3.83 -6.00 1.83
N LEU A 139 -4.60 -5.29 2.66
CA LEU A 139 -4.41 -5.20 4.11
C LEU A 139 -5.56 -5.90 4.81
N GLN A 140 -5.24 -6.83 5.74
CA GLN A 140 -6.23 -7.54 6.54
C GLN A 140 -6.05 -7.24 8.02
N GLY A 141 -7.15 -6.94 8.72
CA GLY A 141 -7.20 -6.89 10.18
C GLY A 141 -7.03 -8.29 10.76
N TRP A 142 -5.92 -8.55 11.45
CA TRP A 142 -5.60 -9.89 11.98
C TRP A 142 -5.97 -10.06 13.44
N THR A 143 -5.26 -9.38 14.33
CA THR A 143 -5.53 -9.42 15.78
C THR A 143 -5.35 -8.05 16.41
N ASN A 144 -6.13 -7.76 17.43
CA ASN A 144 -6.07 -6.52 18.22
C ASN A 144 -6.03 -5.26 17.35
N CYS A 145 -6.73 -5.30 16.22
CA CYS A 145 -6.75 -4.20 15.26
C CYS A 145 -7.93 -3.23 15.46
N GLU A 146 -8.91 -3.62 16.27
CA GLU A 146 -10.10 -2.82 16.56
C GLU A 146 -9.71 -1.47 17.18
N GLY A 147 -10.40 -0.43 16.76
CA GLY A 147 -10.12 0.94 17.18
C GLY A 147 -8.91 1.58 16.52
N THR A 148 -8.14 0.82 15.71
CA THR A 148 -7.07 1.40 14.89
C THR A 148 -7.53 1.64 13.47
N SER A 149 -6.91 2.61 12.79
CA SER A 149 -7.31 2.99 11.43
C SER A 149 -6.14 3.18 10.49
N THR A 150 -6.48 3.16 9.22
CA THR A 150 -5.66 3.62 8.10
C THR A 150 -6.52 4.52 7.25
N THR A 151 -5.98 5.65 6.81
CA THR A 151 -6.67 6.55 5.90
C THR A 151 -6.11 6.40 4.48
N TRP A 152 -7.01 6.25 3.53
CA TRP A 152 -6.74 6.23 2.09
C TRP A 152 -7.20 7.51 1.44
N LEU A 153 -6.47 7.94 0.42
CA LEU A 153 -6.80 9.03 -0.49
C LEU A 153 -7.09 8.43 -1.88
N ASN A 154 -8.23 8.74 -2.46
CA ASN A 154 -8.59 8.36 -3.83
C ASN A 154 -8.14 9.47 -4.79
N THR A 155 -7.04 9.25 -5.49
CA THR A 155 -6.45 10.27 -6.36
C THR A 155 -7.16 10.41 -7.70
N THR A 156 -8.02 9.46 -8.08
CA THR A 156 -8.90 9.63 -9.25
C THR A 156 -9.91 10.72 -8.98
N LYS A 157 -10.55 10.72 -7.81
CA LYS A 157 -11.48 11.78 -7.43
C LYS A 157 -10.81 13.15 -7.32
N VAL A 158 -9.56 13.17 -6.85
CA VAL A 158 -8.75 14.40 -6.87
C VAL A 158 -8.58 14.91 -8.30
N TYR A 159 -8.22 14.01 -9.23
CA TYR A 159 -8.03 14.37 -10.63
C TYR A 159 -9.34 14.87 -11.27
N ASP A 160 -10.45 14.18 -11.04
CA ASP A 160 -11.76 14.51 -11.64
C ASP A 160 -12.28 15.89 -11.17
N ASP A 161 -11.99 16.27 -9.91
CA ASP A 161 -12.44 17.54 -9.32
C ASP A 161 -11.41 18.68 -9.50
N MET A 162 -10.21 18.38 -10.05
CA MET A 162 -9.12 19.34 -10.11
C MET A 162 -9.44 20.46 -11.13
N PRO A 163 -9.30 21.74 -10.74
CA PRO A 163 -9.45 22.86 -11.68
C PRO A 163 -8.52 22.72 -12.87
N GLN A 164 -9.02 23.05 -14.07
CA GLN A 164 -8.27 22.90 -15.32
C GLN A 164 -6.91 23.63 -15.26
N GLU A 165 -6.86 24.81 -14.65
CA GLU A 165 -5.61 25.55 -14.48
C GLU A 165 -4.55 24.76 -13.71
N LEU A 166 -4.96 24.04 -12.62
CA LEU A 166 -4.03 23.23 -11.84
C LEU A 166 -3.66 21.94 -12.59
N LEU A 167 -4.60 21.34 -13.33
CA LEU A 167 -4.32 20.19 -14.20
C LEU A 167 -3.29 20.54 -15.28
N ASP A 168 -3.44 21.70 -15.94
CA ASP A 168 -2.53 22.14 -16.99
C ASP A 168 -1.11 22.34 -16.44
N ARG A 169 -0.98 22.82 -15.22
CA ARG A 169 0.30 22.95 -14.52
C ARG A 169 0.92 21.62 -14.13
N CYS A 170 0.12 20.55 -14.00
CA CYS A 170 0.59 19.18 -13.71
C CYS A 170 0.96 18.37 -14.95
N GLN A 171 0.58 18.85 -16.15
CA GLN A 171 0.83 18.13 -17.42
C GLN A 171 2.33 18.02 -17.70
N ASN A 172 2.79 16.81 -18.02
CA ASN A 172 4.19 16.53 -18.33
C ASN A 172 5.20 16.90 -17.23
N ILE A 173 4.73 16.96 -15.98
CA ILE A 173 5.55 17.24 -14.80
C ILE A 173 5.86 15.96 -14.06
N HIS A 174 7.13 15.82 -13.63
CA HIS A 174 7.58 14.76 -12.77
C HIS A 174 7.73 15.23 -11.31
N ALA A 175 7.48 14.30 -10.38
CA ALA A 175 7.99 14.39 -9.03
C ALA A 175 9.18 13.43 -8.88
N GLU A 176 10.27 13.91 -8.32
CA GLU A 176 11.41 13.12 -7.87
C GLU A 176 11.24 12.81 -6.38
N TYR A 177 11.39 11.55 -6.03
CA TYR A 177 11.33 11.06 -4.65
C TYR A 177 12.70 10.49 -4.28
N GLU A 178 13.20 10.89 -3.12
CA GLU A 178 14.36 10.26 -2.50
C GLU A 178 13.88 9.38 -1.35
N TYR A 179 14.22 8.09 -1.37
CA TYR A 179 13.96 7.22 -0.22
C TYR A 179 14.67 7.80 1.00
N ALA A 180 13.90 8.28 1.95
CA ALA A 180 14.36 9.09 3.07
C ALA A 180 13.86 8.54 4.40
N PRO A 181 14.46 7.43 4.91
CA PRO A 181 14.07 6.82 6.19
C PRO A 181 14.07 7.82 7.34
N GLU A 182 14.96 8.79 7.34
CA GLU A 182 15.05 9.85 8.34
C GLU A 182 13.78 10.71 8.44
N VAL A 183 12.94 10.71 7.41
CA VAL A 183 11.68 11.47 7.40
C VAL A 183 10.55 10.69 8.05
N TRP A 184 10.40 9.40 7.72
CA TRP A 184 9.24 8.59 8.09
C TRP A 184 9.54 7.51 9.15
N ALA A 185 10.80 7.15 9.36
CA ALA A 185 11.21 6.16 10.35
C ALA A 185 11.67 6.80 11.68
N LYS A 186 11.13 7.97 12.00
CA LYS A 186 11.45 8.67 13.26
C LYS A 186 11.09 7.79 14.47
N GLY A 187 12.02 7.75 15.43
CA GLY A 187 11.84 6.95 16.65
C GLY A 187 12.40 5.52 16.55
N LEU A 188 12.92 5.10 15.40
CA LEU A 188 13.69 3.86 15.31
C LEU A 188 15.07 4.04 15.97
N PRO A 189 15.66 2.97 16.54
CA PRO A 189 17.05 2.96 16.99
C PRO A 189 18.01 3.40 15.87
N GLU A 190 19.05 4.13 16.25
CA GLU A 190 20.02 4.69 15.30
C GLU A 190 20.66 3.63 14.39
N ALA A 191 20.99 2.46 14.93
CA ALA A 191 21.56 1.36 14.15
C ALA A 191 20.62 0.86 13.06
N GLN A 192 19.29 0.82 13.31
CA GLN A 192 18.29 0.48 12.32
C GLN A 192 18.17 1.55 11.25
N LEU A 193 18.10 2.81 11.66
CA LEU A 193 18.03 3.93 10.74
C LEU A 193 19.24 3.97 9.81
N ASN A 194 20.45 3.82 10.35
CA ASN A 194 21.68 3.78 9.57
C ASN A 194 21.69 2.65 8.54
N ARG A 195 21.20 1.47 8.90
CA ARG A 195 21.05 0.33 7.97
C ARG A 195 20.06 0.63 6.85
N MET A 196 18.94 1.27 7.15
CA MET A 196 17.97 1.71 6.14
C MET A 196 18.58 2.77 5.21
N MET A 197 19.40 3.68 5.75
CA MET A 197 20.09 4.71 4.96
C MET A 197 21.06 4.17 3.92
N THR A 198 21.58 2.95 4.10
CA THR A 198 22.43 2.31 3.07
C THR A 198 21.67 1.95 1.79
N ASN A 199 20.35 1.93 1.83
CA ASN A 199 19.47 1.60 0.70
C ASN A 199 18.85 2.85 0.05
N LYS A 200 19.50 4.00 0.17
CA LYS A 200 19.01 5.22 -0.49
C LYS A 200 18.82 5.00 -1.98
N SER A 201 17.68 5.43 -2.46
CA SER A 201 17.34 5.38 -3.88
C SER A 201 16.54 6.61 -4.27
N LYS A 202 16.70 7.03 -5.51
CA LYS A 202 15.88 8.08 -6.12
C LYS A 202 15.06 7.47 -7.24
N TYR A 203 13.86 7.98 -7.42
CA TYR A 203 13.00 7.61 -8.54
C TYR A 203 12.11 8.79 -8.93
N LYS A 204 11.76 8.82 -10.21
CA LYS A 204 10.91 9.85 -10.79
C LYS A 204 9.59 9.25 -11.20
N MET A 205 8.52 9.99 -10.98
CA MET A 205 7.16 9.60 -11.35
C MET A 205 6.46 10.79 -12.00
N TRP A 206 5.72 10.54 -13.06
CA TRP A 206 4.79 11.54 -13.57
C TRP A 206 3.74 11.88 -12.51
N LEU A 207 3.38 13.15 -12.36
CA LEU A 207 2.29 13.55 -11.46
C LEU A 207 0.95 12.96 -11.88
N ILE A 208 0.67 12.93 -13.18
CA ILE A 208 -0.55 12.34 -13.71
C ILE A 208 -0.27 10.89 -14.10
N GLN A 209 -1.01 9.96 -13.51
CA GLN A 209 -0.88 8.51 -13.72
C GLN A 209 -2.17 7.91 -14.24
N LYS A 210 -2.05 6.78 -14.93
CA LYS A 210 -3.19 5.97 -15.36
C LYS A 210 -3.01 4.53 -14.91
N ASN A 211 -4.07 3.92 -14.39
CA ASN A 211 -4.06 2.49 -14.15
C ASN A 211 -4.38 1.71 -15.43
N ILE A 212 -4.38 0.38 -15.33
CA ILE A 212 -4.67 -0.51 -16.47
C ILE A 212 -6.09 -0.37 -17.04
N ALA A 213 -7.04 0.11 -16.25
CA ALA A 213 -8.41 0.38 -16.73
C ALA A 213 -8.54 1.75 -17.42
N GLY A 214 -7.43 2.50 -17.55
CA GLY A 214 -7.42 3.83 -18.15
C GLY A 214 -7.92 4.95 -17.23
N LYS A 215 -8.22 4.64 -15.97
CA LYS A 215 -8.54 5.66 -14.96
C LYS A 215 -7.32 6.51 -14.68
N THR A 216 -7.52 7.81 -14.55
CA THR A 216 -6.45 8.78 -14.31
C THR A 216 -6.50 9.28 -12.88
N GLY A 217 -5.35 9.55 -12.29
CA GLY A 217 -5.22 10.14 -10.97
C GLY A 217 -3.90 10.87 -10.80
N ILE A 218 -3.69 11.44 -9.63
CA ILE A 218 -2.49 12.19 -9.29
C ILE A 218 -1.58 11.36 -8.39
N TYR A 219 -0.33 11.16 -8.80
CA TYR A 219 0.68 10.47 -8.00
C TYR A 219 1.61 11.48 -7.35
N PHE A 220 1.27 11.87 -6.13
CA PHE A 220 2.02 12.85 -5.35
C PHE A 220 1.87 12.54 -3.86
N TYR A 221 2.96 12.28 -3.15
CA TYR A 221 2.93 11.92 -1.74
C TYR A 221 4.12 12.51 -0.94
N THR A 222 4.02 12.46 0.39
CA THR A 222 4.86 13.25 1.30
C THR A 222 5.78 12.41 2.20
N ASN A 223 5.66 11.08 2.16
CA ASN A 223 6.40 10.19 3.06
C ASN A 223 7.92 10.12 2.79
N ASN A 224 8.35 10.52 1.61
CA ASN A 224 9.75 10.65 1.20
C ASN A 224 10.08 12.12 0.89
N LYS A 225 11.37 12.43 0.73
CA LYS A 225 11.72 13.73 0.17
C LYS A 225 11.19 13.82 -1.26
N CYS A 226 10.26 14.72 -1.47
CA CYS A 226 9.62 14.94 -2.76
C CYS A 226 10.05 16.30 -3.33
N LYS A 227 10.44 16.29 -4.60
CA LYS A 227 10.73 17.49 -5.36
C LYS A 227 9.98 17.43 -6.69
N ILE A 228 9.05 18.38 -6.91
CA ILE A 228 8.43 18.55 -8.22
C ILE A 228 9.43 19.23 -9.15
N ILE A 229 9.66 18.65 -10.32
CA ILE A 229 10.61 19.12 -11.31
C ILE A 229 9.90 20.11 -12.23
N THR A 230 9.88 21.36 -11.82
CA THR A 230 9.20 22.48 -12.51
C THR A 230 9.80 23.81 -12.10
N ASP A 231 9.65 24.83 -12.94
CA ASP A 231 9.95 26.23 -12.61
C ASP A 231 8.82 26.90 -11.81
N ASP A 232 7.65 26.27 -11.76
CA ASP A 232 6.49 26.72 -10.97
C ASP A 232 6.69 26.43 -9.48
N LYS A 233 7.20 27.43 -8.76
CA LYS A 233 7.50 27.31 -7.32
C LYS A 233 6.27 27.15 -6.42
N LYS A 234 5.06 27.40 -6.94
CA LYS A 234 3.82 27.27 -6.17
C LYS A 234 3.16 25.90 -6.33
N LEU A 235 3.48 25.18 -7.40
CA LEU A 235 2.78 23.95 -7.75
C LEU A 235 2.75 22.92 -6.61
N TYR A 236 3.84 22.80 -5.84
CA TYR A 236 3.89 21.85 -4.72
C TYR A 236 2.81 22.16 -3.66
N ASN A 237 2.73 23.41 -3.23
CA ASN A 237 1.79 23.81 -2.19
C ASN A 237 0.35 23.78 -2.70
N ASP A 238 0.11 24.28 -3.90
CA ASP A 238 -1.23 24.28 -4.50
C ASP A 238 -1.75 22.84 -4.69
N LEU A 239 -0.88 21.93 -5.11
CA LEU A 239 -1.21 20.51 -5.25
C LEU A 239 -1.45 19.84 -3.89
N TYR A 240 -0.61 20.14 -2.89
CA TYR A 240 -0.78 19.64 -1.54
C TYR A 240 -2.11 20.08 -0.93
N ASP A 241 -2.41 21.38 -0.98
CA ASP A 241 -3.62 21.96 -0.41
C ASP A 241 -4.89 21.44 -1.11
N PHE A 242 -4.80 21.16 -2.42
CA PHE A 242 -5.93 20.62 -3.17
C PHE A 242 -6.15 19.12 -2.92
N MET A 243 -5.08 18.32 -2.92
CA MET A 243 -5.19 16.86 -2.84
C MET A 243 -5.63 16.37 -1.47
N PHE A 244 -5.05 16.91 -0.39
CA PHE A 244 -5.21 16.33 0.94
C PHE A 244 -6.42 16.87 1.70
N GLN A 245 -7.56 17.00 0.99
CA GLN A 245 -8.83 17.39 1.58
C GLN A 245 -9.64 16.17 2.01
N ASP A 246 -10.37 16.28 3.13
CA ASP A 246 -11.17 15.19 3.71
C ASP A 246 -12.17 14.57 2.73
N ARG A 247 -12.70 15.35 1.77
CA ARG A 247 -13.65 14.87 0.76
C ARG A 247 -13.10 13.77 -0.17
N TYR A 248 -11.78 13.63 -0.25
CA TYR A 248 -11.09 12.61 -1.06
C TYR A 248 -10.57 11.44 -0.23
N MET A 249 -10.77 11.49 1.08
CA MET A 249 -10.22 10.53 2.03
C MET A 249 -11.28 9.58 2.54
N TYR A 250 -10.89 8.33 2.71
CA TYR A 250 -11.64 7.30 3.40
C TYR A 250 -10.80 6.74 4.55
N GLN A 251 -11.25 6.93 5.78
CA GLN A 251 -10.65 6.34 6.97
C GLN A 251 -11.34 5.03 7.30
N HIS A 252 -10.58 3.95 7.31
CA HIS A 252 -11.08 2.64 7.67
C HIS A 252 -10.66 2.29 9.10
N PHE A 253 -11.63 2.12 9.96
CA PHE A 253 -11.44 1.53 11.28
C PHE A 253 -11.58 0.01 11.15
N TYR A 254 -10.51 -0.70 11.54
CA TYR A 254 -10.47 -2.14 11.36
C TYR A 254 -11.37 -2.86 12.35
N GLU A 255 -12.07 -3.85 11.85
CA GLU A 255 -12.59 -5.00 12.60
C GLU A 255 -11.75 -6.22 12.22
N ILE A 256 -11.72 -7.25 13.10
CA ILE A 256 -11.02 -8.51 12.80
C ILE A 256 -11.58 -9.12 11.52
N GLY A 257 -10.69 -9.48 10.60
CA GLY A 257 -11.05 -10.07 9.32
C GLY A 257 -11.35 -9.06 8.20
N ASP A 258 -11.42 -7.75 8.48
CA ASP A 258 -11.61 -6.76 7.43
C ASP A 258 -10.44 -6.77 6.45
N ILE A 259 -10.74 -6.78 5.15
CA ILE A 259 -9.73 -6.64 4.10
C ILE A 259 -9.96 -5.33 3.36
N VAL A 260 -8.89 -4.57 3.18
CA VAL A 260 -8.88 -3.40 2.29
C VAL A 260 -7.94 -3.68 1.13
N LEU A 261 -8.51 -3.68 -0.08
CA LEU A 261 -7.76 -3.74 -1.34
C LEU A 261 -7.60 -2.32 -1.87
N SER A 262 -6.43 -1.99 -2.37
CA SER A 262 -6.20 -0.69 -2.98
C SER A 262 -5.31 -0.75 -4.22
N ASP A 263 -5.72 -0.04 -5.27
CA ASP A 263 -4.90 0.25 -6.44
C ASP A 263 -3.83 1.27 -6.04
N GLN A 264 -2.56 0.90 -6.14
CA GLN A 264 -1.44 1.73 -5.68
C GLN A 264 -0.99 2.77 -6.71
N VAL A 265 -1.51 2.71 -7.93
CA VAL A 265 -1.31 3.77 -8.94
C VAL A 265 -2.20 4.97 -8.64
N LEU A 266 -3.42 4.71 -8.16
CA LEU A 266 -4.48 5.70 -8.01
C LEU A 266 -4.92 5.92 -6.55
N SER A 267 -4.19 5.38 -5.58
CA SER A 267 -4.43 5.68 -4.17
C SER A 267 -3.15 5.92 -3.40
N LEU A 268 -3.27 6.73 -2.39
CA LEU A 268 -2.27 6.89 -1.33
C LEU A 268 -2.88 6.42 -0.02
N HIS A 269 -2.03 6.06 0.92
CA HIS A 269 -2.48 5.77 2.27
C HIS A 269 -1.48 6.26 3.30
N LYS A 270 -1.98 6.45 4.52
CA LYS A 270 -1.18 6.79 5.68
C LYS A 270 -1.63 5.99 6.90
N ARG A 271 -0.70 5.76 7.82
CA ARG A 271 -1.07 5.30 9.15
C ARG A 271 -1.57 6.48 9.95
N ASP A 272 -2.79 6.37 10.46
CA ASP A 272 -3.35 7.38 11.33
C ASP A 272 -2.62 7.42 12.67
N GLN A 273 -2.77 8.55 13.37
CA GLN A 273 -2.29 8.73 14.72
C GLN A 273 -3.24 7.97 15.67
N ASN A 274 -3.01 6.67 15.79
CA ASN A 274 -3.78 5.80 16.69
C ASN A 274 -3.23 5.90 18.11
N ASP A 275 -4.03 5.48 19.09
CA ASP A 275 -3.57 5.33 20.48
C ASP A 275 -2.34 4.39 20.50
N PRO A 276 -1.20 4.82 21.07
CA PRO A 276 0.00 3.98 21.17
C PRO A 276 -0.26 2.63 21.81
N LYS A 277 -1.13 2.55 22.82
CA LYS A 277 -1.49 1.29 23.49
C LYS A 277 -2.19 0.31 22.55
N LEU A 278 -3.04 0.80 21.66
CA LEU A 278 -3.68 -0.04 20.64
C LEU A 278 -2.67 -0.52 19.59
N LEU A 279 -1.67 0.31 19.27
CA LEU A 279 -0.63 -0.06 18.31
C LEU A 279 0.32 -1.14 18.83
N GLU A 280 0.57 -1.21 20.14
CA GLU A 280 1.48 -2.19 20.75
C GLU A 280 1.09 -3.64 20.46
N GLU A 281 -0.20 -3.94 20.48
CA GLU A 281 -0.73 -5.30 20.27
C GLU A 281 -1.30 -5.53 18.87
N ARG A 282 -1.50 -4.47 18.08
CA ARG A 282 -2.10 -4.54 16.76
C ARG A 282 -1.26 -5.36 15.79
N VAL A 283 -1.92 -6.28 15.08
CA VAL A 283 -1.34 -6.96 13.92
C VAL A 283 -2.28 -6.81 12.72
N LEU A 284 -1.75 -6.28 11.63
CA LEU A 284 -2.36 -6.37 10.32
C LEU A 284 -1.52 -7.30 9.45
N HIS A 285 -2.15 -8.02 8.55
CA HIS A 285 -1.49 -8.77 7.49
C HIS A 285 -1.50 -7.95 6.19
N ARG A 286 -0.38 -7.93 5.50
CA ARG A 286 -0.23 -7.24 4.21
C ARG A 286 0.29 -8.18 3.15
N ILE A 287 -0.35 -8.18 1.99
CA ILE A 287 0.18 -8.79 0.78
C ILE A 287 0.22 -7.73 -0.31
N THR A 288 1.37 -7.59 -0.96
CA THR A 288 1.51 -6.79 -2.17
C THR A 288 1.40 -7.71 -3.38
N TYR A 289 0.61 -7.32 -4.37
CA TYR A 289 0.37 -8.14 -5.55
C TYR A 289 0.28 -7.29 -6.82
N LYS A 290 0.30 -7.95 -7.97
CA LYS A 290 0.15 -7.29 -9.26
C LYS A 290 -1.28 -7.42 -9.75
N LEU A 291 -2.00 -6.31 -9.73
CA LEU A 291 -3.36 -6.20 -10.26
C LEU A 291 -3.38 -6.27 -11.79
N SER A 292 -2.26 -5.96 -12.41
CA SER A 292 -2.06 -5.96 -13.86
C SER A 292 -0.67 -6.46 -14.23
N ASN A 293 -0.51 -6.83 -15.49
CA ASN A 293 0.83 -7.02 -16.06
C ASN A 293 1.39 -5.64 -16.47
N ILE A 294 1.72 -4.85 -15.48
CA ILE A 294 2.14 -3.45 -15.65
C ILE A 294 3.29 -3.30 -16.64
N ASP A 295 4.17 -4.28 -16.72
CA ASP A 295 5.34 -4.26 -17.61
C ASP A 295 4.97 -4.35 -19.11
N LYS A 296 3.75 -4.76 -19.43
CA LYS A 296 3.25 -4.87 -20.81
C LYS A 296 2.40 -3.69 -21.27
N LEU A 297 2.19 -2.70 -20.41
CA LEU A 297 1.37 -1.54 -20.78
C LEU A 297 2.18 -0.55 -21.59
N PRO A 298 1.65 -0.04 -22.73
CA PRO A 298 2.38 0.90 -23.59
C PRO A 298 2.90 2.13 -22.86
N TRP A 299 2.12 2.67 -21.92
CA TRP A 299 2.50 3.84 -21.15
C TRP A 299 3.55 3.54 -20.06
N VAL A 300 3.76 2.27 -19.70
CA VAL A 300 4.86 1.87 -18.81
C VAL A 300 6.21 2.02 -19.49
N ALA A 301 6.28 1.94 -20.80
CA ALA A 301 7.51 2.27 -21.53
C ALA A 301 7.85 3.75 -21.40
N GLU A 302 6.87 4.63 -21.40
CA GLU A 302 7.05 6.06 -21.11
C GLU A 302 7.29 6.31 -19.62
N TYR A 303 6.58 5.60 -18.78
CA TYR A 303 6.76 5.56 -17.34
C TYR A 303 8.19 5.13 -16.95
N ASN A 304 8.73 4.08 -17.58
CA ASN A 304 10.09 3.61 -17.36
C ASN A 304 11.15 4.61 -17.85
N LYS A 305 10.86 5.40 -18.86
CA LYS A 305 11.74 6.50 -19.30
C LYS A 305 11.78 7.66 -18.29
N GLY A 306 10.74 7.79 -17.47
CA GLY A 306 10.61 8.78 -16.40
C GLY A 306 10.91 8.26 -14.99
N CYS A 307 10.93 6.95 -14.80
CA CYS A 307 11.16 6.28 -13.51
C CYS A 307 12.52 5.61 -13.50
N THR A 308 13.57 6.38 -13.30
CA THR A 308 14.90 5.81 -13.04
C THR A 308 15.04 5.60 -11.54
N SER A 309 15.20 4.34 -11.09
CA SER A 309 15.71 4.06 -9.76
C SER A 309 17.24 4.11 -9.85
N GLU A 310 17.82 5.21 -9.48
CA GLU A 310 19.25 5.30 -9.28
C GLU A 310 19.56 4.94 -7.82
N LYS A 311 20.49 4.00 -7.60
CA LYS A 311 21.11 3.85 -6.28
C LYS A 311 22.00 5.05 -6.08
N VAL A 312 21.77 5.78 -4.99
CA VAL A 312 22.58 6.93 -4.58
C VAL A 312 23.73 6.45 -3.70
#